data_4b0e3d066a869a275ebbb9c4976b5b3b
#
_entry.id   4b0e3d066a869a275ebbb9c4976b5b3b
#
_cell.length_a   1.000
_cell.length_b   1.000
_cell.length_c   1.000
_cell.angle_alpha   90.00
_cell.angle_beta   90.00
_cell.angle_gamma   90.00
#
_symmetry.space_group_name_H-M   'P 1'
#
loop_
_entity.id
_entity.type
_entity.pdbx_description
1 polymer ?
#
loop_
_entity_poly.entity_id
_entity_poly.type
_entity_poly.pdbx_seq_one_letter_code
_entity_poly.pdbx_strand_id
1 'polypeptide(L)'
;MDKKVELQVLNNTNSQAQVGAFAMLLGEVDGERQLPIIIGPAEAQATALYLKGIKTPRPLTHDLFTTSLTVLGVSLIRVLIYKAKDGIFYSYVYLKRDEDIIRIDARTSDAIALAVRADCPILIYESILDRECLRKIGRAHV
;
A
#
# COMPACT_ATOMS: atom_id res chain seq x y z
N MET A 1 -20.05 -11.82 -5.98
CA MET A 1 -18.61 -12.03 -5.76
C MET A 1 -17.91 -10.69 -5.60
N ASP A 2 -16.99 -10.59 -4.65
CA ASP A 2 -16.33 -9.34 -4.31
C ASP A 2 -15.27 -9.03 -5.37
N LYS A 3 -15.39 -7.89 -6.02
CA LYS A 3 -14.41 -7.55 -7.03
C LYS A 3 -13.24 -6.79 -6.42
N LYS A 4 -12.15 -6.76 -7.16
CA LYS A 4 -10.94 -6.07 -6.75
C LYS A 4 -10.88 -4.71 -7.42
N VAL A 5 -10.48 -3.71 -6.64
CA VAL A 5 -10.39 -2.33 -7.09
C VAL A 5 -8.94 -1.90 -6.96
N GLU A 6 -8.44 -1.17 -7.95
CA GLU A 6 -7.06 -0.70 -7.92
C GLU A 6 -6.96 0.63 -7.19
N LEU A 7 -5.95 0.72 -6.33
CA LEU A 7 -5.64 1.92 -5.56
C LEU A 7 -4.28 2.48 -5.97
N GLN A 8 -4.11 3.76 -5.73
CA GLN A 8 -2.82 4.44 -5.89
C GLN A 8 -2.52 5.25 -4.65
N VAL A 9 -1.24 5.45 -4.37
CA VAL A 9 -0.85 6.31 -3.27
C VAL A 9 -1.07 7.75 -3.71
N LEU A 10 -1.88 8.48 -2.96
CA LEU A 10 -2.13 9.89 -3.24
C LEU A 10 -0.99 10.69 -2.62
N ASN A 11 -1.23 11.41 -1.58
CA ASN A 11 -0.15 12.14 -0.93
C ASN A 11 0.09 11.55 0.44
N ASN A 12 1.35 11.54 0.86
CA ASN A 12 1.63 11.41 2.26
C ASN A 12 1.20 12.69 2.90
N THR A 13 -0.01 12.70 3.41
CA THR A 13 -0.39 13.81 4.23
C THR A 13 0.41 13.70 5.50
N ASN A 14 1.11 14.76 5.84
CA ASN A 14 1.82 14.84 7.10
C ASN A 14 0.86 15.07 8.24
N SER A 15 -0.39 14.70 8.10
CA SER A 15 -1.33 14.87 9.17
C SER A 15 -1.00 13.83 10.23
N GLN A 16 -0.39 14.30 11.28
CA GLN A 16 -0.13 13.45 12.43
C GLN A 16 -1.43 13.30 13.20
N ALA A 17 -2.05 12.16 13.05
CA ALA A 17 -3.22 11.85 13.87
C ALA A 17 -2.80 11.65 15.31
N GLN A 18 -1.58 11.17 15.52
CA GLN A 18 -1.02 10.90 16.83
C GLN A 18 0.49 11.09 16.76
N VAL A 19 1.11 11.25 17.93
CA VAL A 19 2.56 11.30 17.99
C VAL A 19 3.14 9.99 17.44
N GLY A 20 4.00 10.11 16.45
CA GLY A 20 4.68 8.96 15.86
C GLY A 20 3.86 8.16 14.86
N ALA A 21 2.68 8.63 14.49
CA ALA A 21 1.85 7.96 13.50
C ALA A 21 1.56 8.89 12.33
N PHE A 22 1.44 8.30 11.15
CA PHE A 22 1.14 9.04 9.92
C PHE A 22 0.00 8.36 9.21
N ALA A 23 -0.79 9.12 8.49
CA ALA A 23 -1.83 8.60 7.63
C ALA A 23 -1.31 8.58 6.19
N MET A 24 -1.33 7.42 5.58
CA MET A 24 -1.08 7.30 4.15
C MET A 24 -2.43 7.27 3.46
N LEU A 25 -2.61 8.10 2.47
CA LEU A 25 -3.88 8.20 1.77
C LEU A 25 -3.77 7.45 0.44
N LEU A 26 -4.62 6.43 0.28
CA LEU A 26 -4.74 5.70 -0.98
C LEU A 26 -6.02 6.14 -1.66
N GLY A 27 -5.97 6.27 -2.98
CA GLY A 27 -7.14 6.66 -3.76
C GLY A 27 -7.48 5.61 -4.78
N GLU A 28 -8.77 5.46 -5.05
CA GLU A 28 -9.26 4.61 -6.11
C GLU A 28 -8.78 5.14 -7.45
N VAL A 29 -8.17 4.30 -8.28
CA VAL A 29 -7.63 4.75 -9.58
C VAL A 29 -8.76 5.19 -10.49
N ASP A 30 -9.84 4.41 -10.56
CA ASP A 30 -10.96 4.71 -11.43
C ASP A 30 -12.19 5.16 -10.66
N GLY A 31 -11.99 5.94 -9.60
CA GLY A 31 -13.09 6.41 -8.79
C GLY A 31 -12.65 7.47 -7.82
N GLU A 32 -13.47 7.73 -6.81
CA GLU A 32 -13.23 8.82 -5.88
C GLU A 32 -13.06 8.40 -4.44
N ARG A 33 -13.24 7.12 -4.14
CA ARG A 33 -13.10 6.67 -2.76
C ARG A 33 -11.65 6.74 -2.31
N GLN A 34 -11.44 7.15 -1.09
CA GLN A 34 -10.11 7.30 -0.51
C GLN A 34 -10.02 6.51 0.77
N LEU A 35 -8.88 5.86 0.97
CA LEU A 35 -8.65 4.98 2.10
C LEU A 35 -7.44 5.49 2.89
N PRO A 36 -7.64 5.93 4.14
CA PRO A 36 -6.52 6.31 4.99
C PRO A 36 -6.00 5.07 5.71
N ILE A 37 -4.70 4.91 5.74
CA ILE A 37 -4.04 3.82 6.47
C ILE A 37 -3.05 4.44 7.43
N ILE A 38 -3.18 4.10 8.71
CA ILE A 38 -2.27 4.60 9.73
C ILE A 38 -1.01 3.73 9.71
N ILE A 39 0.14 4.35 9.56
CA ILE A 39 1.42 3.65 9.49
C ILE A 39 2.44 4.35 10.37
N GLY A 40 3.53 3.67 10.65
CA GLY A 40 4.61 4.25 11.42
C GLY A 40 5.42 5.26 10.61
N PRO A 41 6.18 6.12 11.30
CA PRO A 41 6.96 7.15 10.61
C PRO A 41 8.04 6.56 9.69
N ALA A 42 8.66 5.45 10.06
CA ALA A 42 9.69 4.84 9.23
C ALA A 42 9.10 4.33 7.91
N GLU A 43 7.94 3.67 8.00
CA GLU A 43 7.26 3.15 6.81
C GLU A 43 6.77 4.28 5.91
N ALA A 44 6.22 5.34 6.52
CA ALA A 44 5.78 6.50 5.78
C ALA A 44 6.93 7.15 5.04
N GLN A 45 8.08 7.27 5.70
CA GLN A 45 9.25 7.88 5.11
C GLN A 45 9.78 7.04 3.94
N ALA A 46 9.82 5.72 4.11
CA ALA A 46 10.32 4.84 3.05
C ALA A 46 9.53 5.01 1.75
N THR A 47 8.20 5.07 1.85
CA THR A 47 7.34 5.26 0.69
C THR A 47 7.46 6.68 0.14
N ALA A 48 7.46 7.68 1.01
CA ALA A 48 7.53 9.07 0.58
C ALA A 48 8.83 9.39 -0.15
N LEU A 49 9.96 8.92 0.36
CA LEU A 49 11.25 9.16 -0.28
C LEU A 49 11.28 8.56 -1.67
N TYR A 50 10.78 7.34 -1.80
CA TYR A 50 10.77 6.69 -3.11
C TYR A 50 9.89 7.45 -4.11
N LEU A 51 8.69 7.84 -3.69
CA LEU A 51 7.76 8.54 -4.58
C LEU A 51 8.28 9.91 -5.00
N LYS A 52 9.06 10.56 -4.14
CA LYS A 52 9.68 11.84 -4.46
C LYS A 52 10.96 11.71 -5.28
N GLY A 53 11.38 10.49 -5.58
CA GLY A 53 12.60 10.26 -6.33
C GLY A 53 13.87 10.59 -5.56
N ILE A 54 13.80 10.66 -4.24
CA ILE A 54 14.96 10.96 -3.43
C ILE A 54 15.75 9.68 -3.19
N LYS A 55 17.03 9.71 -3.59
CA LYS A 55 17.90 8.57 -3.39
C LYS A 55 18.59 8.70 -2.04
N THR A 56 18.57 7.61 -1.28
CA THR A 56 19.29 7.56 -0.01
C THR A 56 20.72 7.10 -0.24
N PRO A 57 21.68 7.47 0.64
CA PRO A 57 23.09 7.06 0.47
C PRO A 57 23.28 5.56 0.43
N ARG A 58 22.44 4.83 1.15
CA ARG A 58 22.45 3.36 1.15
C ARG A 58 21.04 2.85 0.92
N PRO A 59 20.88 1.63 0.35
CA PRO A 59 19.54 1.05 0.15
C PRO A 59 18.78 0.92 1.45
N LEU A 60 17.49 1.27 1.42
CA LEU A 60 16.60 1.00 2.53
C LEU A 60 16.20 -0.48 2.51
N THR A 61 15.56 -0.94 3.59
CA THR A 61 15.15 -2.35 3.69
C THR A 61 14.28 -2.78 2.51
N HIS A 62 13.34 -1.94 2.09
CA HIS A 62 12.46 -2.27 0.97
C HIS A 62 13.23 -2.29 -0.36
N ASP A 63 14.24 -1.43 -0.51
CA ASP A 63 15.11 -1.47 -1.69
C ASP A 63 15.88 -2.78 -1.73
N LEU A 64 16.41 -3.20 -0.58
CA LEU A 64 17.13 -4.46 -0.47
C LEU A 64 16.21 -5.62 -0.85
N PHE A 65 14.97 -5.59 -0.37
CA PHE A 65 14.01 -6.65 -0.67
C PHE A 65 13.76 -6.76 -2.17
N THR A 66 13.44 -5.64 -2.82
CA THR A 66 13.13 -5.67 -4.26
C THR A 66 14.36 -6.02 -5.09
N THR A 67 15.54 -5.55 -4.71
CA THR A 67 16.77 -5.92 -5.39
C THR A 67 17.03 -7.41 -5.25
N SER A 68 16.80 -7.96 -4.07
CA SER A 68 16.99 -9.40 -3.85
C SER A 68 16.07 -10.23 -4.75
N LEU A 69 14.82 -9.82 -4.89
CA LEU A 69 13.90 -10.51 -5.79
C LEU A 69 14.41 -10.48 -7.23
N THR A 70 14.86 -9.32 -7.70
CA THR A 70 15.37 -9.19 -9.05
C THR A 70 16.57 -10.09 -9.29
N VAL A 71 17.51 -10.12 -8.35
CA VAL A 71 18.71 -10.95 -8.46
C VAL A 71 18.34 -12.43 -8.51
N LEU A 72 17.29 -12.82 -7.78
CA LEU A 72 16.86 -14.22 -7.74
C LEU A 72 15.89 -14.59 -8.87
N GLY A 73 15.61 -13.66 -9.77
CA GLY A 73 14.73 -13.93 -10.91
C GLY A 73 13.26 -13.98 -10.53
N VAL A 74 12.87 -13.24 -9.49
CA VAL A 74 11.49 -13.22 -9.00
C VAL A 74 10.90 -11.85 -9.26
N SER A 75 9.66 -11.81 -9.74
CA SER A 75 8.94 -10.56 -10.00
C SER A 75 7.86 -10.36 -8.95
N LEU A 76 7.77 -9.15 -8.43
CA LEU A 76 6.66 -8.77 -7.56
C LEU A 76 5.56 -8.22 -8.49
N ILE A 77 4.43 -8.93 -8.58
CA ILE A 77 3.46 -8.66 -9.63
C ILE A 77 2.22 -7.90 -9.16
N ARG A 78 1.87 -7.97 -7.90
CA ARG A 78 0.75 -7.19 -7.35
C ARG A 78 0.70 -7.33 -5.83
N VAL A 79 -0.07 -6.46 -5.23
CA VAL A 79 -0.37 -6.49 -3.80
C VAL A 79 -1.89 -6.49 -3.65
N LEU A 80 -2.41 -7.24 -2.70
CA LEU A 80 -3.84 -7.29 -2.44
C LEU A 80 -4.10 -7.06 -0.95
N ILE A 81 -4.86 -6.01 -0.65
CA ILE A 81 -5.39 -5.81 0.69
C ILE A 81 -6.63 -6.68 0.79
N TYR A 82 -6.53 -7.77 1.57
CA TYR A 82 -7.56 -8.80 1.55
C TYR A 82 -8.45 -8.82 2.77
N LYS A 83 -8.11 -8.05 3.81
CA LYS A 83 -8.86 -8.06 5.05
C LYS A 83 -8.62 -6.78 5.83
N ALA A 84 -9.62 -6.32 6.54
CA ALA A 84 -9.48 -5.23 7.49
C ALA A 84 -10.30 -5.59 8.73
N LYS A 85 -9.70 -5.46 9.89
CA LYS A 85 -10.36 -5.76 11.16
C LYS A 85 -9.78 -4.87 12.25
N ASP A 86 -10.66 -4.16 12.95
CA ASP A 86 -10.28 -3.32 14.09
C ASP A 86 -9.18 -2.30 13.72
N GLY A 87 -9.32 -1.71 12.52
CA GLY A 87 -8.37 -0.70 12.05
C GLY A 87 -7.07 -1.26 11.51
N ILE A 88 -6.92 -2.58 11.48
CA ILE A 88 -5.72 -3.24 10.96
C ILE A 88 -6.01 -3.81 9.59
N PHE A 89 -5.16 -3.49 8.62
CA PHE A 89 -5.27 -4.00 7.26
C PHE A 89 -4.28 -5.12 7.05
N TYR A 90 -4.73 -6.14 6.32
CA TYR A 90 -3.95 -7.34 6.03
C TYR A 90 -3.74 -7.42 4.53
N SER A 91 -2.51 -7.71 4.12
CA SER A 91 -2.15 -7.71 2.71
C SER A 91 -1.36 -8.94 2.32
N TYR A 92 -1.50 -9.32 1.04
CA TYR A 92 -0.63 -10.29 0.40
C TYR A 92 0.25 -9.59 -0.61
N VAL A 93 1.50 -10.01 -0.69
CA VAL A 93 2.41 -9.65 -1.76
C VAL A 93 2.50 -10.86 -2.68
N TYR A 94 2.23 -10.67 -3.97
CA TYR A 94 2.25 -11.76 -4.94
C TYR A 94 3.57 -11.75 -5.70
N LEU A 95 4.28 -12.86 -5.64
CA LEU A 95 5.57 -13.03 -6.31
C LEU A 95 5.41 -14.07 -7.40
N LYS A 96 6.10 -13.85 -8.51
CA LYS A 96 6.10 -14.80 -9.63
C LYS A 96 7.52 -15.21 -9.97
N ARG A 97 7.75 -16.51 -10.03
CA ARG A 97 9.00 -17.09 -10.50
C ARG A 97 8.65 -18.17 -11.51
N ASP A 98 9.08 -17.96 -12.76
CA ASP A 98 8.71 -18.85 -13.88
C ASP A 98 7.19 -18.95 -13.99
N GLU A 99 6.62 -20.14 -13.85
CA GLU A 99 5.18 -20.34 -13.93
C GLU A 99 4.49 -20.29 -12.56
N ASP A 100 5.26 -20.20 -11.49
CA ASP A 100 4.70 -20.26 -10.14
C ASP A 100 4.38 -18.89 -9.60
N ILE A 101 3.20 -18.78 -8.98
CA ILE A 101 2.80 -17.57 -8.28
C ILE A 101 2.66 -17.92 -6.80
N ILE A 102 3.36 -17.15 -5.97
CA ILE A 102 3.41 -17.36 -4.53
C ILE A 102 2.92 -16.09 -3.86
N ARG A 103 2.08 -16.23 -2.86
CA ARG A 103 1.67 -15.07 -2.09
C ARG A 103 2.23 -15.15 -0.68
N ILE A 104 2.62 -13.99 -0.15
CA ILE A 104 3.22 -13.88 1.16
C ILE A 104 2.44 -12.86 1.96
N ASP A 105 2.10 -13.20 3.19
CA ASP A 105 1.43 -12.28 4.10
C ASP A 105 2.40 -11.15 4.47
N ALA A 106 1.90 -9.93 4.49
CA ALA A 106 2.73 -8.76 4.78
C ALA A 106 1.89 -7.68 5.45
N ARG A 107 2.54 -6.85 6.24
CA ARG A 107 1.89 -5.65 6.71
C ARG A 107 1.58 -4.77 5.51
N THR A 108 0.42 -4.13 5.53
CA THR A 108 0.01 -3.29 4.39
C THR A 108 1.01 -2.18 4.11
N SER A 109 1.59 -1.58 5.15
CA SER A 109 2.61 -0.54 4.98
C SER A 109 3.83 -1.04 4.19
N ASP A 110 4.30 -2.25 4.48
CA ASP A 110 5.41 -2.85 3.75
C ASP A 110 5.00 -3.22 2.33
N ALA A 111 3.82 -3.81 2.18
CA ALA A 111 3.32 -4.19 0.87
C ALA A 111 3.24 -2.99 -0.07
N ILE A 112 2.76 -1.85 0.42
CA ILE A 112 2.67 -0.64 -0.38
C ILE A 112 4.06 -0.10 -0.72
N ALA A 113 4.98 -0.09 0.25
CA ALA A 113 6.34 0.36 0.00
C ALA A 113 7.03 -0.48 -1.07
N LEU A 114 6.75 -1.78 -1.09
CA LEU A 114 7.27 -2.67 -2.12
C LEU A 114 6.57 -2.45 -3.46
N ALA A 115 5.26 -2.26 -3.45
CA ALA A 115 4.48 -2.09 -4.68
C ALA A 115 4.91 -0.84 -5.45
N VAL A 116 5.16 0.28 -4.77
CA VAL A 116 5.59 1.50 -5.46
C VAL A 116 6.96 1.30 -6.10
N ARG A 117 7.84 0.53 -5.46
CA ARG A 117 9.17 0.24 -6.01
C ARG A 117 9.10 -0.70 -7.20
N ALA A 118 8.22 -1.67 -7.15
CA ALA A 118 8.03 -2.64 -8.23
C ALA A 118 7.14 -2.11 -9.35
N ASP A 119 6.49 -0.97 -9.12
CA ASP A 119 5.55 -0.36 -10.05
C ASP A 119 4.44 -1.35 -10.43
N CYS A 120 3.88 -2.01 -9.45
CA CYS A 120 2.82 -3.00 -9.65
C CYS A 120 1.51 -2.54 -9.01
N PRO A 121 0.38 -3.14 -9.40
CA PRO A 121 -0.92 -2.72 -8.86
C PRO A 121 -1.08 -3.01 -7.39
N ILE A 122 -1.75 -2.09 -6.71
CA ILE A 122 -2.23 -2.26 -5.34
C ILE A 122 -3.74 -2.48 -5.45
N LEU A 123 -4.21 -3.64 -5.02
CA LEU A 123 -5.62 -4.02 -5.14
C LEU A 123 -6.25 -4.15 -3.77
N ILE A 124 -7.56 -3.95 -3.72
CA ILE A 124 -8.34 -4.14 -2.51
C ILE A 124 -9.69 -4.72 -2.91
N TYR A 125 -10.28 -5.58 -2.07
CA TYR A 125 -11.64 -6.01 -2.30
C TYR A 125 -12.59 -4.84 -2.10
N GLU A 126 -13.55 -4.71 -2.99
CA GLU A 126 -14.47 -3.57 -2.99
C GLU A 126 -15.24 -3.45 -1.67
N SER A 127 -15.63 -4.56 -1.08
CA SER A 127 -16.35 -4.53 0.18
C SER A 127 -15.54 -3.90 1.30
N ILE A 128 -14.23 -4.12 1.29
CA ILE A 128 -13.35 -3.50 2.28
C ILE A 128 -13.26 -2.00 2.04
N LEU A 129 -13.07 -1.62 0.80
CA LEU A 129 -12.97 -0.21 0.45
C LEU A 129 -14.24 0.54 0.83
N ASP A 130 -15.41 -0.02 0.50
CA ASP A 130 -16.68 0.59 0.87
C ASP A 130 -16.82 0.81 2.38
N ARG A 131 -16.41 -0.17 3.15
CA ARG A 131 -16.57 -0.12 4.59
C ARG A 131 -15.57 0.83 5.26
N GLU A 132 -14.33 0.86 4.76
CA GLU A 132 -13.24 1.55 5.43
C GLU A 132 -12.90 2.92 4.82
N CYS A 133 -13.46 3.27 3.69
CA CYS A 133 -13.09 4.51 3.02
C CYS A 133 -13.59 5.73 3.79
N LEU A 134 -12.93 6.86 3.50
CA LEU A 134 -13.34 8.14 4.09
C LEU A 134 -14.73 8.51 3.63
N ARG A 135 -15.55 9.03 4.56
CA ARG A 135 -16.85 9.57 4.23
C ARG A 135 -16.75 11.08 4.24
N LYS A 136 -17.31 11.68 3.21
CA LYS A 136 -17.32 13.13 3.14
C LYS A 136 -18.25 13.67 4.22
N ILE A 137 -17.72 14.55 5.04
CA ILE A 137 -18.49 15.11 6.14
C ILE A 137 -19.73 15.83 5.64
N GLY A 138 -19.61 16.57 4.55
CA GLY A 138 -20.74 17.27 3.99
C GLY A 138 -21.88 16.36 3.61
N ARG A 139 -21.61 15.17 3.14
CA ARG A 139 -22.65 14.20 2.80
C ARG A 139 -23.38 13.70 4.03
N ALA A 140 -22.64 13.58 5.11
CA ALA A 140 -23.21 13.02 6.34
C ALA A 140 -24.25 13.95 6.95
N HIS A 141 -24.23 15.21 6.57
CA HIS A 141 -25.07 16.21 7.19
C HIS A 141 -26.21 16.71 6.33
N VAL A 142 -26.28 16.21 5.13
CA VAL A 142 -27.37 16.61 4.24
C VAL A 142 -28.53 15.69 4.38
#